data_13969d0bd6abca80b83eb0d7bdb4baaf
#
_entry.id   13969d0bd6abca80b83eb0d7bdb4baaf
#
_cell.length_a   1.000
_cell.length_b   1.000
_cell.length_c   1.000
_cell.angle_alpha   90.00
_cell.angle_beta   90.00
_cell.angle_gamma   90.00
#
_symmetry.space_group_name_H-M   'P 1'
#
loop_
_entity.id
_entity.type
_entity.pdbx_description
1 polymer ?
#
loop_
_entity_poly.entity_id
_entity_poly.type
_entity_poly.pdbx_seq_one_letter_code
_entity_poly.pdbx_strand_id
1 'polypeptide(L)'
;MRKTLAIALLLPVVIVALAGCSDGRKISTPPACLTAPEFWLTALADAPDKVMIEESASISECLPEKQTVANQEEVGRTAVIVASSLAASVKDQRGGSNPGSMTADQAALMAGYLVGALEKGANESGGIHDTLVTRVEAAAANGLDTAAPAVREQYEKGREAGLAEG
;
A
#
# COMPACT_ATOMS: atom_id res chain seq x y z
N MET A 1 31.59 51.21 53.75
CA MET A 1 30.75 51.16 52.55
C MET A 1 31.37 50.17 51.56
N ARG A 2 31.00 48.92 51.58
CA ARG A 2 31.50 47.85 50.68
C ARG A 2 30.38 47.43 49.77
N LYS A 3 30.52 47.73 48.47
CA LYS A 3 29.60 47.30 47.40
C LYS A 3 30.03 45.90 46.93
N THR A 4 29.25 44.88 47.24
CA THR A 4 29.41 43.52 46.72
C THR A 4 28.75 43.44 45.38
N LEU A 5 29.55 43.23 44.30
CA LEU A 5 29.10 42.97 42.94
C LEU A 5 28.77 41.47 42.84
N ALA A 6 27.51 41.12 42.66
CA ALA A 6 27.09 39.75 42.36
C ALA A 6 27.15 39.54 40.85
N ILE A 7 28.08 38.72 40.41
CA ILE A 7 28.19 38.26 39.00
C ILE A 7 27.31 37.03 38.86
N ALA A 8 26.19 37.20 38.20
CA ALA A 8 25.32 36.08 37.81
C ALA A 8 25.88 35.41 36.55
N LEU A 9 26.43 34.22 36.74
CA LEU A 9 26.91 33.36 35.63
C LEU A 9 25.67 32.69 34.96
N LEU A 10 25.26 33.22 33.83
CA LEU A 10 24.29 32.60 32.92
C LEU A 10 25.00 31.53 32.11
N LEU A 11 24.79 30.26 32.47
CA LEU A 11 25.17 29.09 31.66
C LEU A 11 24.12 28.91 30.54
N PRO A 12 24.51 28.95 29.27
CA PRO A 12 23.64 28.56 28.18
C PRO A 12 23.52 27.03 28.18
N VAL A 13 22.34 26.51 28.48
CA VAL A 13 21.99 25.11 28.25
C VAL A 13 21.83 24.93 26.74
N VAL A 14 22.83 24.37 26.08
CA VAL A 14 22.74 23.94 24.70
C VAL A 14 21.96 22.63 24.68
N ILE A 15 20.66 22.70 24.38
CA ILE A 15 19.84 21.54 24.05
C ILE A 15 20.23 21.10 22.65
N VAL A 16 21.11 20.12 22.56
CA VAL A 16 21.36 19.39 21.33
C VAL A 16 20.14 18.51 21.07
N ALA A 17 19.22 19.02 20.25
CA ALA A 17 18.17 18.19 19.68
C ALA A 17 18.85 17.19 18.75
N LEU A 18 19.07 15.97 19.22
CA LEU A 18 19.35 14.80 18.39
C LEU A 18 18.09 14.54 17.56
N ALA A 19 17.96 15.23 16.43
CA ALA A 19 17.10 14.81 15.35
C ALA A 19 17.71 13.49 14.84
N GLY A 20 17.32 12.38 15.49
CA GLY A 20 17.53 11.06 14.96
C GLY A 20 16.75 10.99 13.65
N CYS A 21 17.46 11.08 12.53
CA CYS A 21 16.96 10.55 11.28
C CYS A 21 16.80 9.04 11.50
N SER A 22 15.66 8.62 12.01
CA SER A 22 15.21 7.26 11.78
C SER A 22 14.92 7.21 10.29
N ASP A 23 15.83 6.64 9.49
CA ASP A 23 15.49 6.12 8.18
C ASP A 23 14.30 5.20 8.42
N GLY A 24 13.10 5.68 8.07
CA GLY A 24 11.83 5.02 8.33
C GLY A 24 11.59 3.77 7.48
N ARG A 25 12.65 3.08 7.07
CA ARG A 25 12.55 1.78 6.40
C ARG A 25 12.09 0.76 7.42
N LYS A 26 10.81 0.41 7.33
CA LYS A 26 10.27 -0.70 8.11
C LYS A 26 11.04 -1.97 7.75
N ILE A 27 11.76 -2.52 8.72
CA ILE A 27 12.65 -3.67 8.54
C ILE A 27 11.86 -4.99 8.57
N SER A 28 10.61 -4.95 9.01
CA SER A 28 9.75 -6.13 9.16
C SER A 28 8.36 -5.89 8.58
N THR A 29 7.74 -6.97 8.10
CA THR A 29 6.36 -6.94 7.61
C THR A 29 5.41 -6.44 8.70
N PRO A 30 4.63 -5.37 8.46
CA PRO A 30 3.62 -4.92 9.40
C PRO A 30 2.57 -6.00 9.65
N PRO A 31 2.05 -6.16 10.89
CA PRO A 31 1.01 -7.16 11.17
C PRO A 31 -0.26 -7.02 10.31
N ALA A 32 -0.67 -5.79 9.98
CA ALA A 32 -1.81 -5.54 9.10
C ALA A 32 -1.64 -6.18 7.71
N CYS A 33 -0.42 -6.32 7.21
CA CYS A 33 -0.13 -6.98 5.94
C CYS A 33 -0.35 -8.50 5.95
N LEU A 34 -0.44 -9.10 7.14
CA LEU A 34 -0.64 -10.54 7.34
C LEU A 34 -2.11 -10.88 7.67
N THR A 35 -3.01 -9.92 7.48
CA THR A 35 -4.44 -10.12 7.71
C THR A 35 -5.11 -10.79 6.50
N ALA A 36 -6.32 -11.29 6.71
CA ALA A 36 -7.09 -11.97 5.69
C ALA A 36 -7.45 -11.03 4.51
N PRO A 37 -7.69 -11.58 3.30
CA PRO A 37 -7.93 -10.81 2.07
C PRO A 37 -9.08 -9.79 2.18
N GLU A 38 -10.09 -10.04 2.99
CA GLU A 38 -11.23 -9.15 3.21
C GLU A 38 -10.84 -7.80 3.85
N PHE A 39 -9.81 -7.76 4.68
CA PHE A 39 -9.29 -6.50 5.25
C PHE A 39 -8.61 -5.65 4.17
N TRP A 40 -7.89 -6.29 3.26
CA TRP A 40 -7.28 -5.61 2.10
C TRP A 40 -8.35 -5.08 1.15
N LEU A 41 -9.39 -5.88 0.86
CA LEU A 41 -10.52 -5.46 0.01
C LEU A 41 -11.26 -4.28 0.62
N THR A 42 -11.46 -4.29 1.96
CA THR A 42 -12.09 -3.18 2.68
C THR A 42 -11.25 -1.91 2.58
N ALA A 43 -9.94 -2.01 2.82
CA ALA A 43 -9.03 -0.88 2.70
C ALA A 43 -8.99 -0.31 1.27
N LEU A 44 -8.94 -1.18 0.25
CA LEU A 44 -8.93 -0.77 -1.16
C LEU A 44 -10.19 -0.03 -1.60
N ALA A 45 -11.28 -0.06 -0.84
CA ALA A 45 -12.47 0.72 -1.13
C ALA A 45 -12.23 2.24 -1.05
N ASP A 46 -11.19 2.67 -0.35
CA ASP A 46 -10.77 4.08 -0.26
C ASP A 46 -10.02 4.56 -1.52
N ALA A 47 -9.62 3.65 -2.44
CA ALA A 47 -8.93 4.04 -3.67
C ALA A 47 -9.78 5.03 -4.51
N PRO A 48 -9.20 6.05 -5.12
CA PRO A 48 -7.77 6.29 -5.36
C PRO A 48 -7.04 7.06 -4.24
N ASP A 49 -7.71 7.40 -3.14
CA ASP A 49 -7.08 8.04 -2.00
C ASP A 49 -6.09 7.09 -1.30
N LYS A 50 -5.39 7.59 -0.28
CA LYS A 50 -4.42 6.78 0.45
C LYS A 50 -5.08 5.58 1.14
N VAL A 51 -4.74 4.38 0.70
CA VAL A 51 -5.23 3.12 1.25
C VAL A 51 -4.38 2.67 2.44
N MET A 52 -5.03 2.39 3.57
CA MET A 52 -4.39 1.90 4.79
C MET A 52 -5.07 0.63 5.28
N ILE A 53 -4.35 -0.50 5.32
CA ILE A 53 -4.86 -1.75 5.89
C ILE A 53 -4.95 -1.57 7.41
N GLU A 54 -6.15 -1.77 7.98
CA GLU A 54 -6.43 -1.58 9.41
C GLU A 54 -5.88 -0.24 9.95
N GLU A 55 -5.95 0.84 9.16
CA GLU A 55 -5.47 2.19 9.51
C GLU A 55 -3.99 2.24 9.96
N SER A 56 -3.22 1.19 9.72
CA SER A 56 -1.89 1.02 10.32
C SER A 56 -0.74 0.82 9.31
N ALA A 57 -1.00 0.28 8.12
CA ALA A 57 0.02 0.07 7.10
C ALA A 57 -0.50 0.34 5.70
N SER A 58 0.28 1.04 4.87
CA SER A 58 0.02 1.11 3.44
C SER A 58 0.40 -0.22 2.75
N ILE A 59 -0.14 -0.46 1.57
CA ILE A 59 0.12 -1.71 0.84
C ILE A 59 1.60 -1.83 0.43
N SER A 60 2.27 -0.72 0.07
CA SER A 60 3.70 -0.73 -0.26
C SER A 60 4.58 -1.17 0.91
N GLU A 61 4.20 -0.82 2.15
CA GLU A 61 4.90 -1.22 3.35
C GLU A 61 4.83 -2.74 3.64
N CYS A 62 3.97 -3.47 2.93
CA CYS A 62 3.88 -4.93 3.04
C CYS A 62 5.03 -5.67 2.37
N LEU A 63 5.88 -4.97 1.61
CA LEU A 63 7.05 -5.49 0.91
C LEU A 63 8.37 -4.91 1.45
N PRO A 64 8.70 -5.10 2.74
CA PRO A 64 9.94 -4.58 3.30
C PRO A 64 11.16 -5.31 2.73
N GLU A 65 12.33 -4.65 2.71
CA GLU A 65 13.59 -5.23 2.24
C GLU A 65 13.95 -6.54 2.98
N LYS A 66 13.66 -6.61 4.29
CA LYS A 66 13.90 -7.80 5.11
C LYS A 66 12.59 -8.42 5.53
N GLN A 67 12.21 -9.46 4.82
CA GLN A 67 10.99 -10.21 5.07
C GLN A 67 11.32 -11.69 5.29
N THR A 68 10.63 -12.36 6.23
CA THR A 68 10.73 -13.82 6.35
C THR A 68 10.04 -14.49 5.17
N VAL A 69 10.49 -15.68 4.79
CA VAL A 69 9.86 -16.47 3.71
C VAL A 69 8.38 -16.69 4.00
N ALA A 70 8.02 -17.01 5.24
CA ALA A 70 6.61 -17.22 5.63
C ALA A 70 5.76 -15.96 5.43
N ASN A 71 6.26 -14.78 5.84
CA ASN A 71 5.54 -13.52 5.65
C ASN A 71 5.42 -13.15 4.17
N GLN A 72 6.49 -13.38 3.39
CA GLN A 72 6.47 -13.15 1.95
C GLN A 72 5.43 -14.04 1.24
N GLU A 73 5.34 -15.31 1.62
CA GLU A 73 4.33 -16.24 1.11
C GLU A 73 2.91 -15.79 1.49
N GLU A 74 2.70 -15.35 2.74
CA GLU A 74 1.38 -14.91 3.21
C GLU A 74 0.92 -13.64 2.49
N VAL A 75 1.76 -12.59 2.46
CA VAL A 75 1.49 -11.35 1.72
C VAL A 75 1.25 -11.66 0.24
N GLY A 76 2.08 -12.49 -0.37
CA GLY A 76 1.94 -12.87 -1.78
C GLY A 76 0.63 -13.61 -2.06
N ARG A 77 0.24 -14.54 -1.20
CA ARG A 77 -1.02 -15.28 -1.31
C ARG A 77 -2.21 -14.34 -1.19
N THR A 78 -2.22 -13.48 -0.17
CA THR A 78 -3.29 -12.50 0.07
C THR A 78 -3.43 -11.56 -1.13
N ALA A 79 -2.35 -10.97 -1.61
CA ALA A 79 -2.36 -10.05 -2.75
C ALA A 79 -2.93 -10.70 -4.02
N VAL A 80 -2.52 -11.95 -4.33
CA VAL A 80 -3.04 -12.69 -5.50
C VAL A 80 -4.53 -13.01 -5.34
N ILE A 81 -4.99 -13.39 -4.14
CA ILE A 81 -6.42 -13.65 -3.88
C ILE A 81 -7.24 -12.37 -4.07
N VAL A 82 -6.78 -11.25 -3.53
CA VAL A 82 -7.44 -9.94 -3.68
C VAL A 82 -7.52 -9.54 -5.15
N ALA A 83 -6.40 -9.59 -5.89
CA ALA A 83 -6.36 -9.29 -7.32
C ALA A 83 -7.32 -10.17 -8.13
N SER A 84 -7.34 -11.48 -7.85
CA SER A 84 -8.24 -12.43 -8.51
C SER A 84 -9.71 -12.16 -8.21
N SER A 85 -10.04 -11.77 -6.97
CA SER A 85 -11.41 -11.41 -6.57
C SER A 85 -11.90 -10.15 -7.29
N LEU A 86 -11.03 -9.13 -7.40
CA LEU A 86 -11.31 -7.91 -8.13
C LEU A 86 -11.47 -8.18 -9.63
N ALA A 87 -10.59 -9.01 -10.22
CA ALA A 87 -10.70 -9.43 -11.61
C ALA A 87 -12.01 -10.19 -11.90
N ALA A 88 -12.45 -11.02 -10.97
CA ALA A 88 -13.75 -11.71 -11.07
C ALA A 88 -14.91 -10.69 -11.05
N SER A 89 -14.85 -9.68 -10.15
CA SER A 89 -15.86 -8.62 -10.06
C SER A 89 -15.96 -7.80 -11.36
N VAL A 90 -14.84 -7.53 -12.04
CA VAL A 90 -14.82 -6.90 -13.37
C VAL A 90 -15.55 -7.76 -14.40
N LYS A 91 -15.39 -9.09 -14.37
CA LYS A 91 -16.04 -10.02 -15.32
C LYS A 91 -17.53 -10.17 -15.05
N ASP A 92 -17.94 -10.27 -13.79
CA ASP A 92 -19.33 -10.56 -13.40
C ASP A 92 -20.29 -9.43 -13.80
N GLN A 93 -19.82 -8.19 -13.86
CA GLN A 93 -20.62 -7.03 -14.28
C GLN A 93 -21.11 -7.11 -15.75
N ARG A 94 -20.59 -8.04 -16.55
CA ARG A 94 -21.11 -8.30 -17.91
C ARG A 94 -22.44 -9.03 -17.91
N GLY A 95 -22.80 -9.70 -16.78
CA GLY A 95 -24.05 -10.46 -16.63
C GLY A 95 -25.21 -9.67 -16.01
N GLY A 96 -25.01 -8.43 -15.61
CA GLY A 96 -26.02 -7.59 -14.96
C GLY A 96 -25.65 -7.19 -13.52
N SER A 97 -25.87 -5.91 -13.19
CA SER A 97 -25.53 -5.35 -11.89
C SER A 97 -26.56 -5.76 -10.84
N ASN A 98 -26.17 -6.53 -9.83
CA ASN A 98 -26.98 -6.65 -8.62
C ASN A 98 -26.88 -5.35 -7.81
N PRO A 99 -27.98 -4.77 -7.33
CA PRO A 99 -27.94 -3.61 -6.44
C PRO A 99 -27.07 -3.90 -5.20
N GLY A 100 -26.05 -3.09 -4.97
CA GLY A 100 -25.13 -3.23 -3.84
C GLY A 100 -23.85 -4.04 -4.12
N SER A 101 -23.66 -4.57 -5.34
CA SER A 101 -22.37 -5.17 -5.73
C SER A 101 -21.38 -4.08 -6.17
N MET A 102 -20.10 -4.35 -5.97
CA MET A 102 -19.00 -3.52 -6.49
C MET A 102 -19.12 -3.39 -8.02
N THR A 103 -18.99 -2.16 -8.57
CA THR A 103 -19.03 -1.96 -10.03
C THR A 103 -17.73 -2.44 -10.69
N ALA A 104 -17.78 -2.74 -12.00
CA ALA A 104 -16.59 -3.09 -12.76
C ALA A 104 -15.53 -1.97 -12.73
N ASP A 105 -15.97 -0.70 -12.81
CA ASP A 105 -15.09 0.46 -12.73
C ASP A 105 -14.39 0.55 -11.37
N GLN A 106 -15.14 0.36 -10.29
CA GLN A 106 -14.58 0.35 -8.93
C GLN A 106 -13.63 -0.83 -8.72
N ALA A 107 -14.00 -2.03 -9.15
CA ALA A 107 -13.13 -3.20 -9.05
C ALA A 107 -11.82 -3.02 -9.85
N ALA A 108 -11.90 -2.43 -11.05
CA ALA A 108 -10.72 -2.12 -11.86
C ALA A 108 -9.82 -1.06 -11.20
N LEU A 109 -10.40 0.02 -10.65
CA LEU A 109 -9.67 1.05 -9.91
C LEU A 109 -8.91 0.44 -8.73
N MET A 110 -9.58 -0.37 -7.91
CA MET A 110 -8.99 -1.05 -6.75
C MET A 110 -7.88 -2.03 -7.17
N ALA A 111 -8.08 -2.78 -8.26
CA ALA A 111 -7.08 -3.71 -8.79
C ALA A 111 -5.84 -2.97 -9.28
N GLY A 112 -6.01 -1.85 -9.97
CA GLY A 112 -4.92 -0.98 -10.39
C GLY A 112 -4.16 -0.44 -9.18
N TYR A 113 -4.87 0.10 -8.19
CA TYR A 113 -4.24 0.62 -6.96
C TYR A 113 -3.39 -0.44 -6.24
N LEU A 114 -3.93 -1.66 -6.09
CA LEU A 114 -3.20 -2.78 -5.49
C LEU A 114 -1.88 -3.05 -6.23
N VAL A 115 -1.93 -3.12 -7.57
CA VAL A 115 -0.73 -3.38 -8.39
C VAL A 115 0.26 -2.23 -8.24
N GLY A 116 -0.17 -0.97 -8.38
CA GLY A 116 0.70 0.21 -8.25
C GLY A 116 1.35 0.32 -6.87
N ALA A 117 0.61 0.07 -5.80
CA ALA A 117 1.14 0.11 -4.44
C ALA A 117 2.17 -1.00 -4.17
N LEU A 118 1.94 -2.21 -4.69
CA LEU A 118 2.92 -3.31 -4.60
C LEU A 118 4.16 -3.03 -5.46
N GLU A 119 3.99 -2.44 -6.64
CA GLU A 119 5.10 -2.00 -7.49
C GLU A 119 5.98 -0.96 -6.78
N LYS A 120 5.36 0.02 -6.12
CA LYS A 120 6.05 0.99 -5.27
C LYS A 120 6.87 0.29 -4.18
N GLY A 121 6.25 -0.60 -3.40
CA GLY A 121 6.93 -1.35 -2.35
C GLY A 121 8.08 -2.21 -2.86
N ALA A 122 7.92 -2.86 -4.02
CA ALA A 122 8.98 -3.63 -4.67
C ALA A 122 10.15 -2.74 -5.08
N ASN A 123 9.89 -1.57 -5.66
CA ASN A 123 10.92 -0.60 -6.02
C ASN A 123 11.69 -0.08 -4.79
N GLU A 124 10.96 0.24 -3.72
CA GLU A 124 11.55 0.72 -2.45
C GLU A 124 12.39 -0.35 -1.74
N SER A 125 12.08 -1.63 -1.95
CA SER A 125 12.85 -2.78 -1.45
C SER A 125 13.95 -3.27 -2.39
N GLY A 126 14.26 -2.52 -3.45
CA GLY A 126 15.33 -2.85 -4.40
C GLY A 126 15.00 -3.96 -5.39
N GLY A 127 13.72 -4.18 -5.69
CA GLY A 127 13.25 -5.13 -6.71
C GLY A 127 13.20 -6.59 -6.28
N ILE A 128 13.47 -6.89 -5.00
CA ILE A 128 13.47 -8.29 -4.51
C ILE A 128 12.08 -8.94 -4.56
N HIS A 129 11.02 -8.13 -4.73
CA HIS A 129 9.63 -8.58 -4.80
C HIS A 129 9.03 -8.52 -6.22
N ASP A 130 9.80 -8.24 -7.26
CA ASP A 130 9.31 -8.07 -8.64
C ASP A 130 8.52 -9.28 -9.17
N THR A 131 8.94 -10.49 -8.79
CA THR A 131 8.21 -11.72 -9.16
C THR A 131 6.80 -11.74 -8.56
N LEU A 132 6.62 -11.23 -7.34
CA LEU A 132 5.30 -11.12 -6.71
C LEU A 132 4.45 -10.11 -7.46
N VAL A 133 4.99 -8.92 -7.75
CA VAL A 133 4.29 -7.87 -8.52
C VAL A 133 3.79 -8.42 -9.85
N THR A 134 4.65 -9.10 -10.62
CA THR A 134 4.28 -9.72 -11.90
C THR A 134 3.13 -10.72 -11.75
N ARG A 135 3.10 -11.51 -10.69
CA ARG A 135 2.02 -12.48 -10.43
C ARG A 135 0.70 -11.80 -10.08
N VAL A 136 0.74 -10.75 -9.27
CA VAL A 136 -0.45 -9.98 -8.91
C VAL A 136 -1.00 -9.22 -10.10
N GLU A 137 -0.13 -8.60 -10.91
CA GLU A 137 -0.49 -7.94 -12.16
C GLU A 137 -1.18 -8.92 -13.14
N ALA A 138 -0.62 -10.11 -13.34
CA ALA A 138 -1.24 -11.14 -14.18
C ALA A 138 -2.62 -11.57 -13.65
N ALA A 139 -2.80 -11.67 -12.33
CA ALA A 139 -4.10 -11.99 -11.71
C ALA A 139 -5.12 -10.87 -11.94
N ALA A 140 -4.72 -9.61 -11.78
CA ALA A 140 -5.55 -8.43 -12.04
C ALA A 140 -5.93 -8.30 -13.52
N ALA A 141 -4.95 -8.46 -14.43
CA ALA A 141 -5.13 -8.37 -15.87
C ALA A 141 -6.16 -9.36 -16.42
N ASN A 142 -6.30 -10.52 -15.79
CA ASN A 142 -7.29 -11.54 -16.17
C ASN A 142 -8.74 -11.02 -16.22
N GLY A 143 -9.07 -9.97 -15.44
CA GLY A 143 -10.36 -9.28 -15.51
C GLY A 143 -10.47 -8.27 -16.66
N LEU A 144 -9.34 -7.78 -17.16
CA LEU A 144 -9.26 -6.65 -18.07
C LEU A 144 -9.21 -7.03 -19.55
N ASP A 145 -8.84 -8.28 -19.89
CA ASP A 145 -8.62 -8.75 -21.27
C ASP A 145 -9.77 -8.40 -22.21
N THR A 146 -11.00 -8.50 -21.71
CA THR A 146 -12.22 -8.23 -22.49
C THR A 146 -13.03 -7.06 -21.91
N ALA A 147 -12.45 -6.28 -20.98
CA ALA A 147 -13.13 -5.15 -20.36
C ALA A 147 -13.31 -3.99 -21.35
N ALA A 148 -14.35 -3.16 -21.12
CA ALA A 148 -14.57 -1.94 -21.88
C ALA A 148 -13.40 -0.95 -21.70
N PRO A 149 -13.12 -0.07 -22.68
CA PRO A 149 -12.05 0.92 -22.55
C PRO A 149 -12.13 1.76 -21.28
N ALA A 150 -13.33 2.19 -20.88
CA ALA A 150 -13.53 2.98 -19.66
C ALA A 150 -13.09 2.21 -18.38
N VAL A 151 -13.37 0.92 -18.30
CA VAL A 151 -12.93 0.07 -17.17
C VAL A 151 -11.41 -0.04 -17.11
N ARG A 152 -10.75 -0.18 -18.27
CA ARG A 152 -9.28 -0.18 -18.33
C ARG A 152 -8.67 1.16 -17.92
N GLU A 153 -9.32 2.26 -18.28
CA GLU A 153 -8.91 3.60 -17.83
C GLU A 153 -8.99 3.74 -16.30
N GLN A 154 -10.02 3.17 -15.66
CA GLN A 154 -10.08 3.14 -14.19
C GLN A 154 -8.94 2.32 -13.58
N TYR A 155 -8.57 1.20 -14.19
CA TYR A 155 -7.42 0.42 -13.73
C TYR A 155 -6.12 1.23 -13.79
N GLU A 156 -5.83 1.91 -14.90
CA GLU A 156 -4.63 2.74 -15.03
C GLU A 156 -4.64 3.91 -14.03
N LYS A 157 -5.78 4.56 -13.82
CA LYS A 157 -5.94 5.59 -12.81
C LYS A 157 -5.64 5.06 -11.40
N GLY A 158 -6.16 3.88 -11.08
CA GLY A 158 -5.86 3.22 -9.81
C GLY A 158 -4.37 2.92 -9.66
N ARG A 159 -3.72 2.39 -10.71
CA ARG A 159 -2.29 2.06 -10.69
C ARG A 159 -1.41 3.30 -10.47
N GLU A 160 -1.70 4.41 -11.15
CA GLU A 160 -1.01 5.67 -10.92
C GLU A 160 -1.17 6.17 -9.48
N ALA A 161 -2.38 6.09 -8.93
CA ALA A 161 -2.64 6.46 -7.53
C ALA A 161 -1.89 5.54 -6.55
N GLY A 162 -1.89 4.23 -6.77
CA GLY A 162 -1.15 3.27 -5.95
C GLY A 162 0.37 3.49 -5.97
N LEU A 163 0.94 3.84 -7.12
CA LEU A 163 2.35 4.23 -7.25
C LEU A 163 2.67 5.52 -6.49
N ALA A 164 1.73 6.45 -6.42
CA ALA A 164 1.93 7.72 -5.74
C ALA A 164 1.73 7.62 -4.22
N GLU A 165 0.61 7.03 -3.79
CA GLU A 165 0.09 7.08 -2.42
C GLU A 165 0.22 5.77 -1.65
N GLY A 166 0.44 4.66 -2.35
CA GLY A 166 0.50 3.30 -1.82
C GLY A 166 1.59 3.04 -0.79
#